data_520414bc0d1300f4d394c057a63e6569
#
_entry.id   520414bc0d1300f4d394c057a63e6569
#
_cell.length_a   1.000
_cell.length_b   1.000
_cell.length_c   1.000
_cell.angle_alpha   90.00
_cell.angle_beta   90.00
_cell.angle_gamma   90.00
#
_symmetry.space_group_name_H-M   'P 1'
#
loop_
_entity.id
_entity.type
_entity.pdbx_description
1 polymer ?
#
loop_
_entity_poly.entity_id
_entity_poly.type
_entity_poly.pdbx_seq_one_letter_code
_entity_poly.pdbx_strand_id
1 'polypeptide(L)'
;PRVDTYDYMRSGYDRGHMCPAADNHWSQRAMEQSFLMTNVCPQNPALNSGLWNSIENQCRTWAEEYGDVYIVCGPIYLNQKHKTIGKNKVQVPEAFFKVILRLKDEPKAIGFICRNVSAKGHKKTDYVNTVDEVERITGMDFFSQLPDNIERQIEGKADIKDWN
;
A
#
# COMPACT_ATOMS: atom_id res chain seq x y z
N PRO A 1 -15.25 -9.56 18.35
CA PRO A 1 -13.97 -10.13 18.74
C PRO A 1 -12.85 -9.15 18.37
N ARG A 2 -11.83 -9.05 19.22
CA ARG A 2 -10.69 -8.17 18.98
C ARG A 2 -9.58 -9.01 18.35
N VAL A 3 -9.09 -8.59 17.19
CA VAL A 3 -7.92 -9.19 16.52
C VAL A 3 -6.67 -8.98 17.39
N ASP A 4 -5.84 -10.01 17.48
CA ASP A 4 -4.57 -9.96 18.19
C ASP A 4 -3.45 -10.71 17.42
N THR A 5 -2.24 -10.70 17.99
CA THR A 5 -1.07 -11.33 17.36
C THR A 5 -1.18 -12.85 17.26
N TYR A 6 -1.96 -13.49 18.14
CA TYR A 6 -2.15 -14.94 18.12
C TYR A 6 -2.95 -15.41 16.88
N ASP A 7 -3.79 -14.54 16.30
CA ASP A 7 -4.51 -14.86 15.07
C ASP A 7 -3.57 -15.10 13.89
N TYR A 8 -2.37 -14.49 13.92
CA TYR A 8 -1.36 -14.64 12.86
C TYR A 8 -0.41 -15.81 13.08
N MET A 9 -0.33 -16.34 14.30
CA MET A 9 0.57 -17.42 14.63
C MET A 9 0.24 -18.68 13.82
N ARG A 10 1.26 -19.23 13.12
CA ARG A 10 1.15 -20.44 12.27
C ARG A 10 0.07 -20.32 11.18
N SER A 11 -0.33 -19.11 10.83
CA SER A 11 -1.34 -18.87 9.78
C SER A 11 -0.77 -19.00 8.36
N GLY A 12 0.55 -18.90 8.20
CA GLY A 12 1.23 -18.81 6.92
C GLY A 12 1.22 -17.37 6.34
N TYR A 13 0.74 -16.40 7.10
CA TYR A 13 0.74 -14.99 6.74
C TYR A 13 1.54 -14.15 7.73
N ASP A 14 2.20 -13.11 7.22
CA ASP A 14 2.83 -12.07 8.01
C ASP A 14 1.79 -11.04 8.48
N ARG A 15 2.18 -10.28 9.51
CA ARG A 15 1.53 -9.03 9.87
C ARG A 15 2.06 -7.93 8.95
N GLY A 16 1.48 -7.84 7.75
CA GLY A 16 1.89 -6.86 6.75
C GLY A 16 1.43 -5.46 7.10
N HIS A 17 2.35 -4.51 7.22
CA HIS A 17 2.07 -3.12 7.54
C HIS A 17 1.45 -2.39 6.35
N MET A 18 0.46 -1.53 6.61
CA MET A 18 -0.02 -0.56 5.63
C MET A 18 0.87 0.69 5.67
N CYS A 19 1.03 1.32 6.82
CA CYS A 19 2.07 2.33 7.05
C CYS A 19 3.30 1.64 7.65
N PRO A 20 4.48 1.63 6.97
CA PRO A 20 5.65 0.90 7.41
C PRO A 20 6.25 1.45 8.70
N ALA A 21 6.83 0.58 9.52
CA ALA A 21 7.58 1.00 10.70
C ALA A 21 8.77 1.92 10.34
N ALA A 22 9.42 1.66 9.20
CA ALA A 22 10.55 2.46 8.73
C ALA A 22 10.18 3.92 8.43
N ASP A 23 8.94 4.22 8.05
CA ASP A 23 8.46 5.58 7.81
C ASP A 23 8.18 6.34 9.12
N ASN A 24 8.24 5.66 10.26
CA ASN A 24 7.88 6.18 11.58
C ASN A 24 9.06 6.23 12.57
N HIS A 25 10.30 6.14 12.10
CA HIS A 25 11.51 6.16 12.95
C HIS A 25 11.81 7.52 13.61
N TRP A 26 11.09 8.56 13.24
CA TRP A 26 11.21 9.90 13.85
C TRP A 26 10.78 9.93 15.33
N SER A 27 10.06 8.92 15.81
CA SER A 27 9.65 8.76 17.20
C SER A 27 9.48 7.28 17.54
N GLN A 28 9.99 6.86 18.70
CA GLN A 28 9.79 5.49 19.19
C GLN A 28 8.29 5.17 19.31
N ARG A 29 7.50 6.09 19.82
CA ARG A 29 6.04 5.94 19.94
C ARG A 29 5.36 5.77 18.59
N ALA A 30 5.74 6.55 17.58
CA ALA A 30 5.19 6.44 16.23
C ALA A 30 5.53 5.08 15.60
N MET A 31 6.77 4.65 15.75
CA MET A 31 7.23 3.34 15.27
C MET A 31 6.45 2.20 15.97
N GLU A 32 6.29 2.24 17.30
CA GLU A 32 5.51 1.25 18.03
C GLU A 32 4.04 1.22 17.60
N GLN A 33 3.43 2.37 17.33
CA GLN A 33 2.05 2.47 16.86
C GLN A 33 1.84 1.86 15.47
N SER A 34 2.88 1.76 14.63
CA SER A 34 2.78 1.08 13.34
C SER A 34 2.48 -0.42 13.47
N PHE A 35 2.72 -1.03 14.64
CA PHE A 35 2.43 -2.44 14.92
C PHE A 35 1.02 -2.70 15.48
N LEU A 36 0.20 -1.69 15.60
CA LEU A 36 -1.21 -1.87 16.00
C LEU A 36 -1.96 -2.72 14.97
N MET A 37 -2.88 -3.56 15.46
CA MET A 37 -3.68 -4.45 14.61
C MET A 37 -4.55 -3.69 13.58
N THR A 38 -4.77 -2.41 13.77
CA THR A 38 -5.46 -1.51 12.83
C THR A 38 -4.58 -1.10 11.64
N ASN A 39 -3.26 -1.31 11.73
CA ASN A 39 -2.30 -0.97 10.68
C ASN A 39 -1.72 -2.21 9.97
N VAL A 40 -2.17 -3.41 10.32
CA VAL A 40 -1.63 -4.63 9.74
C VAL A 40 -2.73 -5.50 9.14
N CYS A 41 -2.38 -6.19 8.04
CA CYS A 41 -3.24 -7.17 7.38
C CYS A 41 -2.50 -8.49 7.19
N PRO A 42 -3.22 -9.63 7.09
CA PRO A 42 -2.62 -10.90 6.68
C PRO A 42 -2.01 -10.78 5.28
N GLN A 43 -0.70 -10.80 5.18
CA GLN A 43 0.04 -10.61 3.94
C GLN A 43 0.95 -11.81 3.64
N ASN A 44 1.00 -12.21 2.37
CA ASN A 44 1.90 -13.27 1.93
C ASN A 44 3.36 -12.90 2.27
N PRO A 45 4.14 -13.76 2.94
CA PRO A 45 5.50 -13.43 3.38
C PRO A 45 6.43 -13.03 2.24
N ALA A 46 6.33 -13.71 1.09
CA ALA A 46 7.19 -13.39 -0.06
C ALA A 46 6.79 -12.07 -0.74
N LEU A 47 5.52 -11.67 -0.68
CA LEU A 47 5.08 -10.33 -1.09
C LEU A 47 5.59 -9.28 -0.10
N ASN A 48 5.34 -9.48 1.19
CA ASN A 48 5.69 -8.55 2.26
C ASN A 48 7.18 -8.22 2.27
N SER A 49 8.04 -9.22 2.31
CA SER A 49 9.50 -9.04 2.32
C SER A 49 10.13 -8.73 0.96
N GLY A 50 9.40 -8.95 -0.13
CA GLY A 50 9.86 -8.79 -1.50
C GLY A 50 9.34 -7.51 -2.17
N LEU A 51 8.40 -7.69 -3.10
CA LEU A 51 7.87 -6.58 -3.91
C LEU A 51 7.29 -5.44 -3.07
N TRP A 52 6.50 -5.75 -2.04
CA TRP A 52 5.88 -4.73 -1.19
C TRP A 52 6.93 -3.87 -0.48
N ASN A 53 7.91 -4.50 0.16
CA ASN A 53 9.05 -3.78 0.75
C ASN A 53 9.85 -2.97 -0.29
N SER A 54 9.99 -3.48 -1.51
CA SER A 54 10.64 -2.73 -2.59
C SER A 54 9.88 -1.46 -2.99
N ILE A 55 8.54 -1.49 -2.97
CA ILE A 55 7.70 -0.31 -3.22
C ILE A 55 7.82 0.68 -2.04
N GLU A 56 7.82 0.21 -0.80
CA GLU A 56 8.01 1.04 0.39
C GLU A 56 9.37 1.77 0.37
N ASN A 57 10.44 1.05 0.02
CA ASN A 57 11.77 1.66 -0.15
C ASN A 57 11.76 2.72 -1.26
N GLN A 58 11.06 2.46 -2.36
CA GLN A 58 10.93 3.43 -3.45
C GLN A 58 10.21 4.71 -3.00
N CYS A 59 9.15 4.59 -2.20
CA CYS A 59 8.45 5.75 -1.65
C CYS A 59 9.37 6.61 -0.79
N ARG A 60 10.23 6.00 0.02
CA ARG A 60 11.23 6.74 0.83
C ARG A 60 12.25 7.44 -0.06
N THR A 61 12.77 6.77 -1.09
CA THR A 61 13.68 7.40 -2.06
C THR A 61 13.01 8.61 -2.72
N TRP A 62 11.75 8.51 -3.14
CA TRP A 62 11.02 9.64 -3.71
C TRP A 62 10.78 10.77 -2.71
N ALA A 63 10.54 10.45 -1.43
CA ALA A 63 10.42 11.47 -0.40
C ALA A 63 11.76 12.22 -0.16
N GLU A 64 12.88 11.50 -0.22
CA GLU A 64 14.22 12.11 -0.14
C GLU A 64 14.51 13.01 -1.35
N GLU A 65 14.09 12.62 -2.54
CA GLU A 65 14.37 13.33 -3.79
C GLU A 65 13.42 14.52 -4.01
N TYR A 66 12.13 14.31 -3.80
CA TYR A 66 11.09 15.31 -4.12
C TYR A 66 10.56 16.07 -2.89
N GLY A 67 11.00 15.73 -1.68
CA GLY A 67 10.43 16.24 -0.44
C GLY A 67 9.15 15.49 -0.06
N ASP A 68 8.06 16.21 0.26
CA ASP A 68 6.84 15.58 0.72
C ASP A 68 6.17 14.73 -0.36
N VAL A 69 5.90 13.48 -0.03
CA VAL A 69 5.02 12.58 -0.79
C VAL A 69 3.84 12.16 0.07
N TYR A 70 2.66 12.08 -0.53
CA TYR A 70 1.43 11.67 0.13
C TYR A 70 1.11 10.25 -0.30
N ILE A 71 0.91 9.36 0.67
CA ILE A 71 0.72 7.94 0.41
C ILE A 71 -0.60 7.48 1.02
N VAL A 72 -1.47 6.89 0.20
CA VAL A 72 -2.64 6.14 0.65
C VAL A 72 -2.41 4.68 0.35
N CYS A 73 -2.64 3.82 1.35
CA CYS A 73 -2.36 2.39 1.28
C CYS A 73 -3.46 1.60 1.96
N GLY A 74 -3.84 0.48 1.39
CA GLY A 74 -4.86 -0.36 2.00
C GLY A 74 -5.01 -1.74 1.36
N PRO A 75 -5.79 -2.62 2.01
CA PRO A 75 -6.18 -3.90 1.47
C PRO A 75 -7.29 -3.75 0.43
N ILE A 76 -7.35 -4.71 -0.50
CA ILE A 76 -8.43 -4.87 -1.47
C ILE A 76 -9.13 -6.20 -1.23
N TYR A 77 -10.45 -6.15 -1.07
CA TYR A 77 -11.33 -7.29 -0.92
C TYR A 77 -12.20 -7.42 -2.16
N LEU A 78 -11.92 -8.42 -3.01
CA LEU A 78 -12.57 -8.60 -4.31
C LEU A 78 -13.71 -9.61 -4.30
N ASN A 79 -13.70 -10.54 -3.35
CA ASN A 79 -14.64 -11.65 -3.28
C ASN A 79 -15.72 -11.41 -2.21
N GLN A 80 -16.88 -12.07 -2.36
CA GLN A 80 -17.90 -12.06 -1.30
C GLN A 80 -17.51 -12.92 -0.10
N LYS A 81 -16.63 -13.93 -0.30
CA LYS A 81 -16.11 -14.79 0.75
C LYS A 81 -14.59 -14.72 0.74
N HIS A 82 -14.01 -14.35 1.87
CA HIS A 82 -12.58 -14.24 2.05
C HIS A 82 -12.04 -15.43 2.85
N LYS A 83 -10.81 -15.83 2.57
CA LYS A 83 -10.05 -16.67 3.47
C LYS A 83 -9.90 -15.95 4.81
N THR A 84 -9.94 -16.69 5.90
CA THR A 84 -9.73 -16.13 7.24
C THR A 84 -8.62 -16.86 7.98
N ILE A 85 -7.97 -16.16 8.92
CA ILE A 85 -6.96 -16.73 9.82
C ILE A 85 -7.35 -16.51 11.27
N GLY A 86 -6.79 -17.34 12.15
CA GLY A 86 -6.92 -17.24 13.58
C GLY A 86 -8.33 -17.49 14.14
N LYS A 87 -8.39 -17.44 15.46
CA LYS A 87 -9.64 -17.64 16.21
C LYS A 87 -10.68 -16.55 15.92
N ASN A 88 -10.20 -15.33 15.70
CA ASN A 88 -11.07 -14.16 15.45
C ASN A 88 -11.46 -14.00 13.97
N LYS A 89 -11.14 -15.00 13.11
CA LYS A 89 -11.51 -15.01 11.68
C LYS A 89 -11.09 -13.74 10.95
N VAL A 90 -9.83 -13.32 11.13
CA VAL A 90 -9.27 -12.16 10.43
C VAL A 90 -9.29 -12.43 8.93
N GLN A 91 -9.93 -11.56 8.18
CA GLN A 91 -10.04 -11.70 6.74
C GLN A 91 -8.69 -11.49 6.06
N VAL A 92 -8.38 -12.32 5.07
CA VAL A 92 -7.18 -12.22 4.23
C VAL A 92 -7.56 -11.43 2.97
N PRO A 93 -6.96 -10.26 2.74
CA PRO A 93 -7.19 -9.50 1.51
C PRO A 93 -6.70 -10.27 0.28
N GLU A 94 -7.38 -10.11 -0.86
CA GLU A 94 -6.95 -10.67 -2.14
C GLU A 94 -5.80 -9.88 -2.77
N ALA A 95 -5.72 -8.58 -2.47
CA ALA A 95 -4.68 -7.70 -2.95
C ALA A 95 -4.46 -6.52 -2.00
N PHE A 96 -3.45 -5.72 -2.31
CA PHE A 96 -3.15 -4.46 -1.65
C PHE A 96 -2.93 -3.38 -2.69
N PHE A 97 -3.29 -2.15 -2.35
CA PHE A 97 -2.97 -0.98 -3.16
C PHE A 97 -2.06 -0.02 -2.40
N LYS A 98 -1.33 0.77 -3.16
CA LYS A 98 -0.60 1.94 -2.67
C LYS A 98 -0.68 3.02 -3.75
N VAL A 99 -1.18 4.20 -3.37
CA VAL A 99 -1.29 5.37 -4.24
C VAL A 99 -0.38 6.45 -3.68
N ILE A 100 0.48 7.01 -4.52
CA ILE A 100 1.49 8.00 -4.14
C ILE A 100 1.27 9.26 -4.96
N LEU A 101 1.24 10.41 -4.29
CA LEU A 101 1.17 11.75 -4.88
C LEU A 101 2.41 12.55 -4.48
N ARG A 102 3.02 13.26 -5.42
CA ARG A 102 3.94 14.36 -5.18
C ARG A 102 3.37 15.66 -5.76
N LEU A 103 3.62 16.77 -5.10
CA LEU A 103 3.15 18.10 -5.53
C LEU A 103 4.28 19.03 -5.94
N LYS A 104 5.52 18.75 -5.48
CA LYS A 104 6.70 19.56 -5.80
C LYS A 104 7.05 19.46 -7.29
N ASP A 105 7.47 20.56 -7.87
CA ASP A 105 7.80 20.77 -9.28
C ASP A 105 6.55 20.61 -10.18
N GLU A 106 6.29 19.45 -10.68
CA GLU A 106 5.09 19.12 -11.44
C GLU A 106 4.30 18.04 -10.67
N PRO A 107 3.02 18.29 -10.32
CA PRO A 107 2.19 17.29 -9.66
C PRO A 107 2.12 15.99 -10.44
N LYS A 108 2.37 14.86 -9.78
CA LYS A 108 2.28 13.52 -10.36
C LYS A 108 1.75 12.53 -9.34
N ALA A 109 1.00 11.55 -9.83
CA ALA A 109 0.52 10.44 -9.01
C ALA A 109 0.82 9.10 -9.69
N ILE A 110 0.96 8.06 -8.88
CA ILE A 110 1.18 6.68 -9.34
C ILE A 110 0.50 5.71 -8.38
N GLY A 111 -0.10 4.67 -8.92
CA GLY A 111 -0.70 3.58 -8.17
C GLY A 111 0.08 2.28 -8.33
N PHE A 112 -0.04 1.42 -7.32
CA PHE A 112 0.40 0.03 -7.38
C PHE A 112 -0.72 -0.85 -6.86
N ILE A 113 -0.99 -1.96 -7.55
CA ILE A 113 -1.90 -3.00 -7.11
C ILE A 113 -1.14 -4.32 -7.10
N CYS A 114 -1.00 -4.93 -5.93
CA CYS A 114 -0.27 -6.17 -5.74
C CYS A 114 -1.20 -7.25 -5.20
N ARG A 115 -1.36 -8.36 -5.93
CA ARG A 115 -2.09 -9.53 -5.42
C ARG A 115 -1.38 -10.08 -4.20
N ASN A 116 -2.14 -10.60 -3.23
CA ASN A 116 -1.63 -11.16 -1.98
C ASN A 116 -1.03 -12.57 -2.17
N VAL A 117 -0.07 -12.66 -3.09
CA VAL A 117 0.67 -13.87 -3.46
C VAL A 117 2.15 -13.54 -3.66
N SER A 118 2.99 -14.55 -3.83
CA SER A 118 4.41 -14.31 -4.15
C SER A 118 4.53 -13.58 -5.50
N ALA A 119 5.32 -12.50 -5.52
CA ALA A 119 5.68 -11.74 -6.71
C ALA A 119 7.10 -12.09 -7.21
N LYS A 120 7.62 -13.27 -6.87
CA LYS A 120 8.97 -13.70 -7.26
C LYS A 120 9.11 -13.71 -8.78
N GLY A 121 10.16 -13.05 -9.28
CA GLY A 121 10.44 -12.96 -10.71
C GLY A 121 9.76 -11.77 -11.42
N HIS A 122 8.93 -11.00 -10.72
CA HIS A 122 8.29 -9.82 -11.25
C HIS A 122 8.99 -8.53 -10.78
N LYS A 123 8.85 -7.47 -11.59
CA LYS A 123 9.40 -6.13 -11.29
C LYS A 123 8.31 -5.20 -10.78
N LYS A 124 8.68 -4.15 -10.04
CA LYS A 124 7.74 -3.09 -9.60
C LYS A 124 6.94 -2.50 -10.76
N THR A 125 7.57 -2.33 -11.92
CA THR A 125 6.95 -1.79 -13.13
C THR A 125 5.75 -2.60 -13.61
N ASP A 126 5.70 -3.90 -13.31
CA ASP A 126 4.60 -4.78 -13.74
C ASP A 126 3.31 -4.54 -12.93
N TYR A 127 3.40 -3.77 -11.85
CA TYR A 127 2.32 -3.50 -10.90
C TYR A 127 1.88 -2.04 -10.87
N VAL A 128 2.43 -1.23 -11.77
CA VAL A 128 2.05 0.18 -11.92
C VAL A 128 0.64 0.28 -12.48
N ASN A 129 -0.16 1.14 -11.86
CA ASN A 129 -1.52 1.46 -12.24
C ASN A 129 -1.72 2.98 -12.20
N THR A 130 -2.71 3.48 -12.91
CA THR A 130 -3.20 4.85 -12.74
C THR A 130 -3.98 4.96 -11.43
N VAL A 131 -4.10 6.16 -10.89
CA VAL A 131 -4.96 6.43 -9.73
C VAL A 131 -6.40 6.09 -10.07
N ASP A 132 -6.91 6.51 -11.23
CA ASP A 132 -8.24 6.16 -11.75
C ASP A 132 -8.53 4.65 -11.69
N GLU A 133 -7.56 3.82 -12.04
CA GLU A 133 -7.73 2.36 -11.99
C GLU A 133 -7.81 1.84 -10.56
N VAL A 134 -7.01 2.40 -9.63
CA VAL A 134 -7.12 2.05 -8.20
C VAL A 134 -8.45 2.49 -7.64
N GLU A 135 -8.94 3.67 -7.99
CA GLU A 135 -10.26 4.18 -7.61
C GLU A 135 -11.39 3.28 -8.11
N ARG A 136 -11.33 2.92 -9.39
CA ARG A 136 -12.32 2.00 -9.99
C ARG A 136 -12.40 0.67 -9.24
N ILE A 137 -11.28 0.14 -8.75
CA ILE A 137 -11.22 -1.15 -8.06
C ILE A 137 -11.65 -1.01 -6.60
N THR A 138 -11.26 0.08 -5.92
CA THR A 138 -11.50 0.27 -4.48
C THR A 138 -12.82 0.96 -4.18
N GLY A 139 -13.36 1.71 -5.13
CA GLY A 139 -14.49 2.61 -4.91
C GLY A 139 -14.15 3.84 -4.06
N MET A 140 -12.86 4.11 -3.86
CA MET A 140 -12.36 5.28 -3.14
C MET A 140 -12.10 6.42 -4.13
N ASP A 141 -12.17 7.64 -3.64
CA ASP A 141 -11.82 8.88 -4.33
C ASP A 141 -10.58 9.44 -3.64
N PHE A 142 -9.41 9.35 -4.33
CA PHE A 142 -8.14 9.77 -3.77
C PHE A 142 -7.85 11.23 -4.09
N PHE A 143 -7.26 11.93 -3.13
CA PHE A 143 -6.79 13.30 -3.33
C PHE A 143 -7.88 14.32 -3.70
N SER A 144 -9.15 14.04 -3.41
CA SER A 144 -10.35 14.85 -3.72
C SER A 144 -10.32 16.31 -3.22
N GLN A 145 -9.28 16.72 -2.51
CA GLN A 145 -9.05 18.11 -2.12
C GLN A 145 -8.17 18.89 -3.11
N LEU A 146 -7.63 18.22 -4.12
CA LEU A 146 -6.93 18.90 -5.20
C LEU A 146 -7.92 19.65 -6.11
N PRO A 147 -7.46 20.73 -6.76
CA PRO A 147 -8.25 21.34 -7.83
C PRO A 147 -8.52 20.32 -8.96
N ASP A 148 -9.76 20.23 -9.42
CA ASP A 148 -10.24 19.27 -10.43
C ASP A 148 -9.35 19.17 -11.70
N ASN A 149 -8.74 20.28 -12.11
CA ASN A 149 -7.85 20.30 -13.27
C ASN A 149 -6.52 19.59 -13.02
N ILE A 150 -6.01 19.65 -11.78
CA ILE A 150 -4.79 18.94 -11.36
C ILE A 150 -5.12 17.47 -11.18
N GLU A 151 -6.17 17.15 -10.44
CA GLU A 151 -6.66 15.81 -10.20
C GLU A 151 -6.80 15.02 -11.51
N ARG A 152 -7.61 15.51 -12.46
CA ARG A 152 -7.77 14.89 -13.78
C ARG A 152 -6.48 14.75 -14.59
N GLN A 153 -5.50 15.63 -14.38
CA GLN A 153 -4.22 15.56 -15.09
C GLN A 153 -3.35 14.40 -14.59
N ILE A 154 -3.36 14.14 -13.28
CA ILE A 154 -2.43 13.21 -12.62
C ILE A 154 -3.00 11.79 -12.46
N GLU A 155 -4.32 11.64 -12.37
CA GLU A 155 -4.96 10.36 -12.05
C GLU A 155 -5.05 9.41 -13.24
N GLY A 156 -5.23 9.95 -14.44
CA GLY A 156 -5.32 9.17 -15.69
C GLY A 156 -3.99 8.70 -16.26
N LYS A 157 -2.85 9.02 -15.63
CA LYS A 157 -1.51 8.68 -16.13
C LYS A 157 -0.63 8.12 -15.01
N ALA A 158 0.14 7.08 -15.33
CA ALA A 158 1.14 6.53 -14.44
C ALA A 158 2.30 5.95 -15.25
N ASP A 159 3.47 6.56 -15.14
CA ASP A 159 4.72 6.00 -15.63
C ASP A 159 5.78 6.14 -14.54
N ILE A 160 6.37 5.03 -14.10
CA ILE A 160 7.41 5.03 -13.08
C ILE A 160 8.66 5.80 -13.53
N LYS A 161 8.87 5.94 -14.84
CA LYS A 161 9.99 6.72 -15.40
C LYS A 161 9.86 8.22 -15.13
N ASP A 162 8.64 8.71 -14.94
CA ASP A 162 8.38 10.10 -14.58
C ASP A 162 8.77 10.45 -13.15
N TRP A 163 9.19 9.44 -12.39
CA TRP A 163 9.61 9.53 -11.00
C TRP A 163 11.10 9.26 -10.79
N ASN A 164 11.89 9.23 -11.88
CA ASN A 164 13.36 9.01 -11.87
C ASN A 164 14.08 10.28 -12.30
#